data_a121e5d8c2fc00f5f10df088722fd6e0
#
_entry.id   a121e5d8c2fc00f5f10df088722fd6e0
#
_cell.length_a   1.000
_cell.length_b   1.000
_cell.length_c   1.000
_cell.angle_alpha   90.00
_cell.angle_beta   90.00
_cell.angle_gamma   90.00
#
_symmetry.space_group_name_H-M   'P 1'
#
loop_
_entity.id
_entity.type
_entity.pdbx_description
1 polymer ?
#
loop_
_entity_poly.entity_id
_entity_poly.type
_entity_poly.pdbx_seq_one_letter_code
_entity_poly.pdbx_strand_id
1 'polypeptide(L)' 'MTDETTSESPELSYEDARAELVEVVRQLEAGGTTLEESLTLWERGEALATTCQGWLDGARARLEAVLDEGDDD' A
#
# COMPACT_ATOMS: atom_id res chain seq x y z
N MET A 1 25.52 -4.46 -8.21
CA MET A 1 25.00 -4.44 -8.05
C MET A 1 24.01 -4.43 -7.83
N THR A 2 23.95 -4.32 -7.68
CA THR A 2 23.18 -4.36 -7.42
C THR A 2 22.14 -4.36 -7.37
N ASP A 3 22.03 -4.39 -7.31
CA ASP A 3 21.16 -4.39 -7.17
C ASP A 3 20.25 -4.57 -7.00
N GLU A 4 20.32 -4.64 -6.79
CA GLU A 4 19.69 -4.78 -6.48
C GLU A 4 18.71 -4.91 -6.21
N THR A 5 18.87 -4.93 -6.10
CA THR A 5 18.12 -5.09 -5.73
C THR A 5 17.06 -4.87 -5.70
N THR A 6 17.16 -4.74 -5.72
CA THR A 6 16.37 -4.54 -5.63
C THR A 6 15.35 -4.59 -5.91
N SER A 7 15.55 -4.21 -5.77
CA SER A 7 14.60 -4.25 -6.06
C SER A 7 13.88 -5.08 -6.64
N GLU A 8 14.22 -5.56 -6.64
CA GLU A 8 13.59 -6.41 -7.02
C GLU A 8 12.53 -6.86 -6.29
N SER A 9 12.25 -6.46 -5.21
CA SER A 9 11.07 -6.74 -4.49
C SER A 9 9.89 -6.23 -5.27
N PRO A 10 8.95 -7.10 -5.61
CA PRO A 10 7.80 -6.65 -6.37
C PRO A 10 6.86 -5.81 -5.55
N GLU A 11 6.99 -5.83 -4.24
CA GLU A 11 6.06 -5.11 -3.40
C GLU A 11 6.64 -3.81 -2.95
N LEU A 12 5.80 -2.78 -2.99
CA LEU A 12 6.19 -1.49 -2.45
C LEU A 12 6.17 -1.54 -0.93
N SER A 13 7.02 -0.75 -0.31
CA SER A 13 6.92 -0.55 1.11
C SER A 13 5.59 0.13 1.44
N TYR A 14 5.20 0.06 2.69
CA TYR A 14 3.96 0.71 3.10
C TYR A 14 4.01 2.21 2.80
N GLU A 15 5.12 2.86 3.13
CA GLU A 15 5.23 4.29 2.90
C GLU A 15 5.14 4.64 1.43
N ASP A 16 5.79 3.84 0.59
CA ASP A 16 5.75 4.12 -0.84
C ASP A 16 4.36 3.87 -1.40
N ALA A 17 3.72 2.78 -0.98
CA ALA A 17 2.38 2.47 -1.47
C ALA A 17 1.40 3.55 -1.03
N ARG A 18 1.54 3.99 0.21
CA ARG A 18 0.65 5.03 0.73
C ARG A 18 0.83 6.33 -0.04
N ALA A 19 2.08 6.69 -0.30
CA ALA A 19 2.34 7.94 -1.02
C ALA A 19 1.75 7.89 -2.42
N GLU A 20 1.91 6.76 -3.10
CA GLU A 20 1.32 6.63 -4.42
C GLU A 20 -0.19 6.66 -4.37
N LEU A 21 -0.77 6.04 -3.36
CA LEU A 21 -2.22 6.05 -3.23
C LEU A 21 -2.74 7.46 -3.04
N VAL A 22 -2.06 8.25 -2.21
CA VAL A 22 -2.46 9.63 -2.00
C VAL A 22 -2.41 10.39 -3.32
N GLU A 23 -1.38 10.15 -4.12
CA GLU A 23 -1.27 10.84 -5.40
C GLU A 23 -2.38 10.42 -6.35
N VAL A 24 -2.72 9.13 -6.38
CA VAL A 24 -3.81 8.66 -7.24
C VAL A 24 -5.12 9.31 -6.83
N VAL A 25 -5.39 9.36 -5.54
CA VAL A 25 -6.62 9.98 -5.04
C VAL A 25 -6.65 11.45 -5.41
N ARG A 26 -5.51 12.12 -5.27
CA ARG A 26 -5.45 13.54 -5.62
C ARG A 26 -5.79 13.75 -7.08
N GLN A 27 -5.27 12.91 -7.96
CA GLN A 27 -5.56 13.05 -9.38
C GLN A 27 -7.02 12.81 -9.68
N LEU A 28 -7.61 11.82 -9.01
CA LEU A 28 -9.03 11.55 -9.21
C LEU A 28 -9.90 12.70 -8.71
N GLU A 29 -9.52 13.29 -7.57
CA GLU A 29 -10.29 14.38 -7.01
C GLU A 29 -10.15 15.66 -7.84
N ALA A 30 -8.99 15.85 -8.44
CA ALA A 30 -8.78 17.04 -9.24
C ALA A 30 -9.67 17.06 -10.47
N GLY A 31 -10.05 15.90 -10.97
CA GLY A 31 -10.86 15.84 -12.17
C GLY A 31 -10.03 16.12 -13.40
N GLY A 32 -10.73 16.35 -14.51
CA GLY A 32 -10.03 16.67 -15.73
C GLY A 32 -9.48 15.47 -16.47
N THR A 33 -9.70 14.27 -15.95
CA THR A 33 -9.27 13.07 -16.64
C THR A 33 -10.42 12.52 -17.48
N THR A 34 -10.05 11.76 -18.51
CA THR A 34 -11.06 11.04 -19.27
C THR A 34 -11.59 9.90 -18.42
N LEU A 35 -12.70 9.32 -18.86
CA LEU A 35 -13.23 8.15 -18.17
C LEU A 35 -12.21 7.03 -18.14
N GLU A 36 -11.57 6.82 -19.27
CA GLU A 36 -10.58 5.76 -19.36
C GLU A 36 -9.43 5.99 -18.39
N GLU A 37 -8.95 7.23 -18.31
CA GLU A 37 -7.88 7.55 -17.38
C GLU A 37 -8.33 7.39 -15.95
N SER A 38 -9.57 7.76 -15.68
CA SER A 38 -10.10 7.61 -14.32
C SER A 38 -10.19 6.15 -13.91
N LEU A 39 -10.59 5.28 -14.84
CA LEU A 39 -10.65 3.87 -14.54
C LEU A 39 -9.26 3.29 -14.27
N THR A 40 -8.27 3.72 -15.06
CA THR A 40 -6.91 3.27 -14.83
C THR A 40 -6.41 3.71 -13.46
N LEU A 41 -6.68 4.97 -13.11
CA LEU A 41 -6.30 5.48 -11.80
C LEU A 41 -7.01 4.72 -10.69
N TRP A 42 -8.28 4.43 -10.90
CA TRP A 42 -9.05 3.68 -9.90
C TRP A 42 -8.45 2.29 -9.68
N GLU A 43 -8.10 1.61 -10.77
CA GLU A 43 -7.52 0.29 -10.65
C GLU A 43 -6.18 0.36 -9.92
N ARG A 44 -5.38 1.36 -10.23
CA ARG A 44 -4.12 1.54 -9.54
C ARG A 44 -4.35 1.79 -8.06
N GLY A 45 -5.34 2.63 -7.75
CA GLY A 45 -5.66 2.92 -6.36
C GLY A 45 -6.09 1.68 -5.61
N GLU A 46 -6.88 0.84 -6.24
CA GLU A 46 -7.31 -0.41 -5.62
C GLU A 46 -6.13 -1.30 -5.29
N ALA A 47 -5.20 -1.43 -6.22
CA ALA A 47 -4.03 -2.27 -5.99
C ALA A 47 -3.18 -1.70 -4.86
N LEU A 48 -3.00 -0.38 -4.85
CA LEU A 48 -2.21 0.25 -3.80
C LEU A 48 -2.88 0.13 -2.44
N ALA A 49 -4.20 0.26 -2.41
CA ALA A 49 -4.93 0.12 -1.15
C ALA A 49 -4.79 -1.30 -0.61
N THR A 50 -4.83 -2.29 -1.50
CA THR A 50 -4.65 -3.66 -1.08
C THR A 50 -3.26 -3.87 -0.50
N THR A 51 -2.25 -3.28 -1.12
CA THR A 51 -0.88 -3.38 -0.61
C THR A 51 -0.78 -2.75 0.78
N CYS A 52 -1.37 -1.57 0.95
CA CYS A 52 -1.34 -0.91 2.25
C CYS A 52 -2.06 -1.75 3.30
N GLN A 53 -3.19 -2.30 2.93
CA GLN A 53 -3.96 -3.11 3.87
C GLN A 53 -3.17 -4.35 4.29
N GLY A 54 -2.46 -4.95 3.34
CA GLY A 54 -1.63 -6.10 3.67
C GLY A 54 -0.57 -5.77 4.69
N TRP A 55 0.08 -4.62 4.53
CA TRP A 55 1.08 -4.19 5.48
C TRP A 55 0.47 -3.99 6.87
N LEU A 56 -0.69 -3.35 6.92
CA LEU A 56 -1.35 -3.07 8.18
C LEU A 56 -1.82 -4.36 8.84
N ASP A 57 -2.35 -5.28 8.06
CA ASP A 57 -2.78 -6.57 8.60
C ASP A 57 -1.61 -7.33 9.20
N GLY A 58 -0.47 -7.28 8.53
CA GLY A 58 0.72 -7.95 9.05
C GLY A 58 1.19 -7.33 10.34
N ALA A 59 1.20 -6.01 10.40
CA ALA A 59 1.62 -5.32 11.62
C ALA A 59 0.68 -5.62 12.76
N ARG A 60 -0.61 -5.65 12.47
CA ARG A 60 -1.61 -5.95 13.49
C ARG A 60 -1.44 -7.35 14.04
N ALA A 61 -1.18 -8.31 13.15
CA ALA A 61 -0.99 -9.68 13.60
C ALA A 61 0.21 -9.79 14.53
N ARG A 62 1.28 -9.07 14.20
CA ARG A 62 2.45 -9.09 15.05
C ARG A 62 2.18 -8.46 16.41
N LEU A 63 1.45 -7.37 16.40
CA LEU A 63 1.13 -6.70 17.64
C LEU A 63 0.28 -7.60 18.53
N GLU A 64 -0.70 -8.26 17.93
CA GLU A 64 -1.56 -9.16 18.70
C GLU A 64 -0.76 -10.32 19.29
N ALA A 65 0.21 -10.82 18.54
CA ALA A 65 1.03 -11.91 19.06
C ALA A 65 1.83 -11.45 20.27
N VAL A 66 2.36 -10.24 20.21
CA VAL A 66 3.13 -9.71 21.33
C VAL A 66 2.24 -9.50 22.54
N LEU A 67 1.04 -8.96 22.32
CA LEU A 67 0.11 -8.73 23.41
C LEU A 67 -0.34 -10.04 24.07
N ASP A 68 -0.55 -11.06 23.23
CA ASP A 68 -0.92 -12.36 23.79
C ASP A 68 0.17 -12.91 24.68
N GLU A 69 1.41 -12.76 24.26
CA GLU A 69 2.50 -13.24 25.08
C GLU A 69 2.58 -12.49 26.38
N GLY A 70 2.34 -11.19 26.33
CA GLY A 70 2.35 -10.40 27.54
C GLY A 70 1.26 -10.81 28.51
N ASP A 71 0.13 -11.22 27.97
CA ASP A 71 -0.99 -11.62 28.80
C ASP A 71 -0.75 -12.91 29.52
N ASP A 72 0.12 -13.72 29.01
CA ASP A 72 0.35 -15.01 29.60
C ASP A 72 0.97 -14.94 30.96
N ASP A 73 1.49 -13.84 31.32
CA ASP A 73 1.99 -13.73 32.65
C ASP A 73 0.88 -13.63 33.65
#